data_01ae869c3a889ccf105c5e344ff36c7a
#
_entry.id   01ae869c3a889ccf105c5e344ff36c7a
#
_cell.length_a   1.000
_cell.length_b   1.000
_cell.length_c   1.000
_cell.angle_alpha   90.00
_cell.angle_beta   90.00
_cell.angle_gamma   90.00
#
_symmetry.space_group_name_H-M   'P 1'
#
loop_
_entity.id
_entity.type
_entity.pdbx_description
1 polymer ?
#
loop_
_entity_poly.entity_id
_entity_poly.type
_entity_poly.pdbx_seq_one_letter_code
_entity_poly.pdbx_strand_id
1 'polypeptide(L)'
;MKNTEAILVTPGVMRIEECPMPVPAEDEVLIKVAYVGICGSDVHGFECGPFIPPKDPSQKIGLGHEFSGTVVSVGAKVTRFKEGDRVLCEPGIPCGKCEFCLRGHYNICPQVDFMATQPNYKGALTNYLTHPESFTYHLPAHMDMVEGALVEPAAVGMHAAELAGVKPGKNVLILGAGCIGLMTLQACVLMGAERIVVADVIERRLEKALQLGAWHVINGRKEDTVDRSRALLGRDGADIVFETAGSRVTAMQSFASVRRGGEVMIVGT
;
A
#
# COMPACT_ATOMS: atom_id res chain seq x y z
N MET A 1 -23.75 -21.61 1.41
CA MET A 1 -23.50 -20.32 0.74
C MET A 1 -22.45 -20.55 -0.32
N LYS A 2 -22.52 -19.87 -1.47
CA LYS A 2 -21.48 -19.91 -2.51
C LYS A 2 -20.59 -18.69 -2.32
N ASN A 3 -19.30 -18.84 -2.60
CA ASN A 3 -18.38 -17.73 -2.72
C ASN A 3 -18.26 -17.31 -4.19
N THR A 4 -17.83 -16.08 -4.44
CA THR A 4 -17.45 -15.57 -5.77
C THR A 4 -16.13 -14.86 -5.68
N GLU A 5 -15.32 -15.01 -6.72
CA GLU A 5 -14.01 -14.37 -6.85
C GLU A 5 -13.86 -13.73 -8.23
N ALA A 6 -13.14 -12.62 -8.29
CA ALA A 6 -12.76 -11.98 -9.55
C ALA A 6 -11.36 -12.48 -9.97
N ILE A 7 -11.28 -13.04 -11.17
CA ILE A 7 -10.07 -13.67 -11.71
C ILE A 7 -9.63 -12.91 -12.95
N LEU A 8 -8.35 -12.58 -13.02
CA LEU A 8 -7.69 -12.11 -14.23
C LEU A 8 -7.49 -13.30 -15.18
N VAL A 9 -8.16 -13.24 -16.33
CA VAL A 9 -8.10 -14.31 -17.36
C VAL A 9 -6.95 -14.05 -18.34
N THR A 10 -6.86 -12.82 -18.80
CA THR A 10 -5.77 -12.27 -19.63
C THR A 10 -5.67 -10.77 -19.35
N PRO A 11 -4.59 -10.11 -19.73
CA PRO A 11 -4.54 -8.65 -19.66
C PRO A 11 -5.78 -7.98 -20.26
N GLY A 12 -6.39 -7.07 -19.50
CA GLY A 12 -7.63 -6.37 -19.87
C GLY A 12 -8.93 -7.15 -19.67
N VAL A 13 -8.89 -8.42 -19.23
CA VAL A 13 -10.09 -9.26 -19.09
C VAL A 13 -10.16 -9.90 -17.71
N MET A 14 -11.14 -9.47 -16.93
CA MET A 14 -11.50 -10.12 -15.67
C MET A 14 -12.82 -10.89 -15.81
N ARG A 15 -12.96 -11.95 -15.04
CA ARG A 15 -14.17 -12.75 -14.92
C ARG A 15 -14.54 -12.93 -13.46
N ILE A 16 -15.83 -12.85 -13.16
CA ILE A 16 -16.37 -13.23 -11.84
C ILE A 16 -16.79 -14.69 -11.94
N GLU A 17 -16.25 -15.52 -11.08
CA GLU A 17 -16.52 -16.95 -11.04
C GLU A 17 -17.07 -17.36 -9.66
N GLU A 18 -17.97 -18.37 -9.65
CA GLU A 18 -18.35 -19.04 -8.42
C GLU A 18 -17.21 -19.98 -7.99
N CYS A 19 -16.89 -19.95 -6.70
CA CYS A 19 -15.89 -20.84 -6.10
C CYS A 19 -16.43 -21.47 -4.80
N PRO A 20 -15.81 -22.52 -4.31
CA PRO A 20 -16.14 -23.08 -3.00
C PRO A 20 -15.97 -22.05 -1.89
N MET A 21 -16.84 -22.12 -0.87
CA MET A 21 -16.64 -21.35 0.36
C MET A 21 -15.32 -21.80 1.01
N PRO A 22 -14.38 -20.88 1.27
CA PRO A 22 -13.15 -21.25 1.94
C PRO A 22 -13.42 -21.69 3.39
N VAL A 23 -12.64 -22.68 3.83
CA VAL A 23 -12.72 -23.21 5.20
C VAL A 23 -11.44 -22.76 5.91
N PRO A 24 -11.53 -22.05 7.05
CA PRO A 24 -10.35 -21.60 7.75
C PRO A 24 -9.55 -22.79 8.32
N ALA A 25 -8.24 -22.73 8.20
CA ALA A 25 -7.33 -23.63 8.92
C ALA A 25 -7.45 -23.40 10.44
N GLU A 26 -6.77 -24.22 11.24
CA GLU A 26 -6.90 -24.17 12.69
C GLU A 26 -6.53 -22.79 13.30
N ASP A 27 -5.61 -22.07 12.66
CA ASP A 27 -5.08 -20.76 13.07
C ASP A 27 -5.53 -19.60 12.17
N GLU A 28 -6.54 -19.82 11.32
CA GLU A 28 -7.08 -18.82 10.42
C GLU A 28 -8.46 -18.34 10.82
N VAL A 29 -8.80 -17.16 10.36
CA VAL A 29 -10.15 -16.60 10.41
C VAL A 29 -10.76 -16.59 9.03
N LEU A 30 -12.06 -16.88 8.91
CA LEU A 30 -12.85 -16.68 7.69
C LEU A 30 -13.44 -15.28 7.73
N ILE A 31 -13.16 -14.48 6.74
CA ILE A 31 -13.55 -13.07 6.65
C ILE A 31 -14.54 -12.88 5.51
N LYS A 32 -15.68 -12.25 5.79
CA LYS A 32 -16.53 -11.64 4.78
C LYS A 32 -15.95 -10.29 4.42
N VAL A 33 -15.45 -10.15 3.20
CA VAL A 33 -14.84 -8.91 2.70
C VAL A 33 -15.91 -7.83 2.58
N ALA A 34 -15.63 -6.64 3.08
CA ALA A 34 -16.51 -5.48 3.00
C ALA A 34 -16.04 -4.50 1.92
N TYR A 35 -14.77 -4.13 1.94
CA TYR A 35 -14.16 -3.22 0.97
C TYR A 35 -12.76 -3.72 0.59
N VAL A 36 -12.40 -3.47 -0.67
CA VAL A 36 -11.06 -3.72 -1.23
C VAL A 36 -10.62 -2.46 -1.95
N GLY A 37 -9.43 -1.94 -1.60
CA GLY A 37 -8.76 -0.90 -2.35
C GLY A 37 -8.20 -1.47 -3.67
N ILE A 38 -8.02 -0.60 -4.65
CA ILE A 38 -7.38 -0.92 -5.92
C ILE A 38 -6.00 -0.28 -5.92
N CYS A 39 -4.99 -1.10 -5.74
CA CYS A 39 -3.58 -0.69 -5.79
C CYS A 39 -3.11 -0.42 -7.23
N GLY A 40 -2.04 0.35 -7.38
CA GLY A 40 -1.37 0.51 -8.67
C GLY A 40 -0.89 -0.83 -9.26
N SER A 41 -0.50 -1.78 -8.40
CA SER A 41 -0.12 -3.14 -8.80
C SER A 41 -1.31 -3.96 -9.37
N ASP A 42 -2.54 -3.74 -8.86
CA ASP A 42 -3.73 -4.37 -9.42
C ASP A 42 -4.04 -3.82 -10.83
N VAL A 43 -3.88 -2.50 -11.01
CA VAL A 43 -4.03 -1.84 -12.31
C VAL A 43 -3.01 -2.38 -13.30
N HIS A 44 -1.73 -2.45 -12.89
CA HIS A 44 -0.68 -3.05 -13.72
C HIS A 44 -1.00 -4.51 -14.04
N GLY A 45 -1.40 -5.30 -13.04
CA GLY A 45 -1.80 -6.70 -13.22
C GLY A 45 -2.93 -6.85 -14.21
N PHE A 46 -3.92 -5.96 -14.16
CA PHE A 46 -5.03 -5.93 -15.10
C PHE A 46 -4.57 -5.57 -16.52
N GLU A 47 -3.74 -4.56 -16.69
CA GLU A 47 -3.33 -4.06 -18.01
C GLU A 47 -2.26 -4.92 -18.68
N CYS A 48 -1.28 -5.42 -17.92
CA CYS A 48 -0.07 -6.06 -18.43
C CYS A 48 0.10 -7.53 -18.01
N GLY A 49 -0.71 -8.01 -17.05
CA GLY A 49 -0.49 -9.26 -16.35
C GLY A 49 0.33 -9.07 -15.07
N PRO A 50 0.43 -10.10 -14.20
CA PRO A 50 1.14 -9.99 -12.94
C PRO A 50 2.64 -9.72 -13.17
N PHE A 51 3.27 -8.93 -12.29
CA PHE A 51 4.72 -8.62 -12.34
C PHE A 51 5.59 -9.89 -12.39
N ILE A 52 5.16 -10.93 -11.67
CA ILE A 52 5.79 -12.22 -11.71
C ILE A 52 4.74 -13.20 -12.23
N PRO A 53 4.87 -13.71 -13.47
CA PRO A 53 3.92 -14.66 -14.02
C PRO A 53 3.93 -15.98 -13.25
N PRO A 54 2.78 -16.68 -13.09
CA PRO A 54 2.74 -17.99 -12.48
C PRO A 54 3.56 -19.00 -13.29
N LYS A 55 4.19 -19.93 -12.58
CA LYS A 55 4.92 -21.03 -13.24
C LYS A 55 3.98 -21.99 -13.99
N ASP A 56 2.78 -22.19 -13.45
CA ASP A 56 1.71 -22.95 -14.10
C ASP A 56 0.76 -21.96 -14.80
N PRO A 57 0.69 -22.00 -16.15
CA PRO A 57 -0.22 -21.11 -16.90
C PRO A 57 -1.70 -21.32 -16.60
N SER A 58 -2.08 -22.45 -16.00
CA SER A 58 -3.47 -22.74 -15.60
C SER A 58 -3.84 -22.15 -14.24
N GLN A 59 -2.86 -21.60 -13.51
CA GLN A 59 -3.10 -21.02 -12.20
C GLN A 59 -3.97 -19.76 -12.32
N LYS A 60 -5.05 -19.72 -11.55
CA LYS A 60 -5.93 -18.57 -11.47
C LYS A 60 -5.21 -17.40 -10.77
N ILE A 61 -5.40 -16.20 -11.29
CA ILE A 61 -4.80 -14.98 -10.76
C ILE A 61 -5.92 -14.11 -10.19
N GLY A 62 -5.99 -14.04 -8.87
CA GLY A 62 -6.81 -13.06 -8.15
C GLY A 62 -6.04 -11.75 -7.96
N LEU A 63 -6.76 -10.64 -7.84
CA LEU A 63 -6.22 -9.32 -7.56
C LEU A 63 -6.80 -8.77 -6.25
N GLY A 64 -6.22 -7.65 -5.75
CA GLY A 64 -6.62 -6.98 -4.52
C GLY A 64 -5.91 -7.53 -3.28
N HIS A 65 -5.45 -6.62 -2.42
CA HIS A 65 -4.75 -6.93 -1.17
C HIS A 65 -4.96 -5.88 -0.08
N GLU A 66 -5.59 -4.75 -0.40
CA GLU A 66 -5.92 -3.67 0.51
C GLU A 66 -7.36 -3.84 0.98
N PHE A 67 -7.64 -4.58 2.07
CA PHE A 67 -9.03 -4.90 2.40
C PHE A 67 -9.37 -4.84 3.88
N SER A 68 -10.67 -4.71 4.12
CA SER A 68 -11.29 -4.84 5.44
C SER A 68 -12.52 -5.73 5.36
N GLY A 69 -12.94 -6.28 6.48
CA GLY A 69 -14.08 -7.17 6.53
C GLY A 69 -14.56 -7.51 7.94
N THR A 70 -15.43 -8.51 8.00
CA THR A 70 -16.00 -9.03 9.25
C THR A 70 -15.70 -10.52 9.36
N VAL A 71 -15.22 -10.95 10.52
CA VAL A 71 -15.01 -12.37 10.83
C VAL A 71 -16.35 -13.08 10.87
N VAL A 72 -16.49 -14.19 10.14
CA VAL A 72 -17.71 -15.01 10.10
C VAL A 72 -17.55 -16.39 10.71
N SER A 73 -16.31 -16.88 10.79
CA SER A 73 -15.95 -18.05 11.59
C SER A 73 -14.46 -18.08 11.88
N VAL A 74 -14.02 -18.88 12.82
CA VAL A 74 -12.63 -18.99 13.25
C VAL A 74 -12.20 -20.44 13.33
N GLY A 75 -10.92 -20.71 13.08
CA GLY A 75 -10.30 -22.01 13.30
C GLY A 75 -10.16 -22.36 14.78
N ALA A 76 -9.95 -23.64 15.08
CA ALA A 76 -9.99 -24.17 16.44
C ALA A 76 -8.87 -23.62 17.38
N LYS A 77 -7.78 -23.10 16.82
CA LYS A 77 -6.66 -22.50 17.60
C LYS A 77 -6.69 -20.99 17.68
N VAL A 78 -7.64 -20.33 16.99
CA VAL A 78 -7.80 -18.89 17.03
C VAL A 78 -8.26 -18.45 18.43
N THR A 79 -7.58 -17.46 18.98
CA THR A 79 -7.83 -16.96 20.34
C THR A 79 -8.16 -15.48 20.40
N ARG A 80 -7.72 -14.70 19.39
CA ARG A 80 -7.84 -13.24 19.37
C ARG A 80 -9.13 -12.74 18.74
N PHE A 81 -9.79 -13.56 17.94
CA PHE A 81 -10.96 -13.16 17.15
C PHE A 81 -12.16 -14.07 17.39
N LYS A 82 -13.35 -13.51 17.15
CA LYS A 82 -14.64 -14.20 17.17
C LYS A 82 -15.53 -13.70 16.02
N GLU A 83 -16.59 -14.42 15.75
CA GLU A 83 -17.63 -14.01 14.80
C GLU A 83 -18.16 -12.61 15.12
N GLY A 84 -18.30 -11.78 14.09
CA GLY A 84 -18.74 -10.39 14.18
C GLY A 84 -17.63 -9.36 14.36
N ASP A 85 -16.40 -9.77 14.67
CA ASP A 85 -15.27 -8.84 14.78
C ASP A 85 -14.97 -8.17 13.45
N ARG A 86 -14.79 -6.84 13.50
CA ARG A 86 -14.40 -6.04 12.35
C ARG A 86 -12.87 -6.04 12.24
N VAL A 87 -12.35 -6.36 11.05
CA VAL A 87 -10.92 -6.60 10.86
C VAL A 87 -10.38 -5.95 9.59
N LEU A 88 -9.08 -5.74 9.61
CA LEU A 88 -8.21 -5.50 8.46
C LEU A 88 -7.06 -6.50 8.50
N CYS A 89 -6.35 -6.67 7.40
CA CYS A 89 -5.30 -7.69 7.31
C CYS A 89 -4.02 -7.13 6.68
N GLU A 90 -2.90 -7.63 7.16
CA GLU A 90 -1.61 -7.46 6.50
C GLU A 90 -1.48 -8.53 5.41
N PRO A 91 -1.31 -8.15 4.12
CA PRO A 91 -1.41 -9.10 3.01
C PRO A 91 -0.19 -10.01 2.85
N GLY A 92 0.93 -9.71 3.50
CA GLY A 92 2.18 -10.45 3.41
C GLY A 92 2.37 -11.42 4.57
N ILE A 93 2.33 -12.73 4.28
CA ILE A 93 2.56 -13.79 5.26
C ILE A 93 4.00 -14.29 5.14
N PRO A 94 4.90 -13.94 6.08
CA PRO A 94 6.31 -14.35 6.03
C PRO A 94 6.51 -15.80 6.43
N CYS A 95 7.66 -16.40 6.08
CA CYS A 95 7.95 -17.79 6.43
C CYS A 95 8.25 -18.03 7.93
N GLY A 96 8.47 -16.99 8.72
CA GLY A 96 8.73 -17.03 10.16
C GLY A 96 10.09 -17.60 10.60
N LYS A 97 10.91 -18.14 9.69
CA LYS A 97 12.14 -18.91 10.01
C LYS A 97 13.42 -18.43 9.33
N CYS A 98 13.34 -17.57 8.31
CA CYS A 98 14.55 -17.03 7.68
C CYS A 98 15.22 -15.98 8.55
N GLU A 99 16.46 -15.62 8.22
CA GLU A 99 17.24 -14.62 8.99
C GLU A 99 16.53 -13.27 9.12
N PHE A 100 15.79 -12.83 8.08
CA PHE A 100 15.02 -11.56 8.10
C PHE A 100 13.86 -11.65 9.08
N CYS A 101 13.09 -12.74 9.03
CA CYS A 101 11.97 -12.95 9.96
C CYS A 101 12.44 -13.01 11.41
N LEU A 102 13.53 -13.74 11.68
CA LEU A 102 14.09 -13.88 13.04
C LEU A 102 14.67 -12.57 13.59
N ARG A 103 15.04 -11.62 12.73
CA ARG A 103 15.49 -10.27 13.11
C ARG A 103 14.37 -9.24 13.17
N GLY A 104 13.10 -9.62 12.89
CA GLY A 104 11.96 -8.71 12.87
C GLY A 104 11.76 -7.95 11.54
N HIS A 105 12.61 -8.19 10.55
CA HIS A 105 12.50 -7.60 9.20
C HIS A 105 11.70 -8.50 8.26
N TYR A 106 10.57 -9.01 8.72
CA TYR A 106 9.76 -10.00 7.99
C TYR A 106 9.16 -9.45 6.68
N ASN A 107 9.00 -8.15 6.56
CA ASN A 107 8.57 -7.46 5.33
C ASN A 107 9.49 -7.71 4.12
N ILE A 108 10.76 -8.08 4.35
CA ILE A 108 11.71 -8.47 3.30
C ILE A 108 11.99 -9.97 3.30
N CYS A 109 11.05 -10.79 3.78
CA CYS A 109 11.15 -12.23 3.72
C CYS A 109 11.22 -12.73 2.27
N PRO A 110 12.27 -13.48 1.85
CA PRO A 110 12.37 -13.96 0.48
C PRO A 110 11.36 -15.05 0.11
N GLN A 111 10.61 -15.56 1.11
CA GLN A 111 9.56 -16.58 0.96
C GLN A 111 8.21 -16.03 1.43
N VAL A 112 7.99 -14.73 1.35
CA VAL A 112 6.69 -14.13 1.70
C VAL A 112 5.62 -14.65 0.75
N ASP A 113 4.48 -15.08 1.31
CA ASP A 113 3.25 -15.31 0.56
C ASP A 113 2.45 -14.01 0.58
N PHE A 114 2.60 -13.21 -0.46
CA PHE A 114 1.92 -11.92 -0.55
C PHE A 114 0.66 -12.07 -1.39
N MET A 115 -0.47 -11.59 -0.84
CA MET A 115 -1.78 -11.66 -1.48
C MET A 115 -1.75 -11.08 -2.90
N ALA A 116 -2.46 -11.70 -3.84
CA ALA A 116 -2.49 -11.37 -5.27
C ALA A 116 -1.14 -11.55 -6.02
N THR A 117 -0.13 -12.17 -5.37
CA THR A 117 1.14 -12.52 -6.01
C THR A 117 1.53 -13.99 -5.71
N GLN A 118 2.81 -14.31 -5.88
CA GLN A 118 3.35 -15.64 -5.54
C GLN A 118 3.19 -15.96 -4.05
N PRO A 119 3.09 -17.24 -3.70
CA PRO A 119 3.02 -18.40 -4.61
C PRO A 119 1.59 -18.71 -5.07
N ASN A 120 0.57 -18.14 -4.41
CA ASN A 120 -0.81 -18.59 -4.51
C ASN A 120 -1.65 -17.76 -5.48
N TYR A 121 -1.29 -16.51 -5.73
CA TYR A 121 -2.08 -15.53 -6.50
C TYR A 121 -3.53 -15.37 -6.03
N LYS A 122 -3.80 -15.66 -4.75
CA LYS A 122 -5.11 -15.42 -4.14
C LYS A 122 -5.26 -13.92 -3.86
N GLY A 123 -6.34 -13.32 -4.34
CA GLY A 123 -6.64 -11.91 -4.13
C GLY A 123 -7.83 -11.67 -3.22
N ALA A 124 -7.94 -10.43 -2.74
CA ALA A 124 -9.05 -10.00 -1.90
C ALA A 124 -10.30 -9.58 -2.69
N LEU A 125 -10.26 -9.56 -4.03
CA LEU A 125 -11.45 -9.32 -4.86
C LEU A 125 -12.37 -10.56 -4.86
N THR A 126 -12.86 -10.92 -3.69
CA THR A 126 -13.73 -12.08 -3.40
C THR A 126 -14.72 -11.71 -2.29
N ASN A 127 -15.84 -12.44 -2.16
CA ASN A 127 -16.77 -12.20 -1.06
C ASN A 127 -16.25 -12.74 0.27
N TYR A 128 -15.53 -13.86 0.26
CA TYR A 128 -14.99 -14.49 1.47
C TYR A 128 -13.58 -15.00 1.21
N LEU A 129 -12.71 -14.84 2.19
CA LEU A 129 -11.36 -15.38 2.19
C LEU A 129 -10.95 -15.83 3.61
N THR A 130 -9.94 -16.69 3.70
CA THR A 130 -9.29 -17.02 4.98
C THR A 130 -7.99 -16.27 5.12
N HIS A 131 -7.63 -15.92 6.36
CA HIS A 131 -6.37 -15.25 6.66
C HIS A 131 -5.84 -15.68 8.03
N PRO A 132 -4.52 -15.81 8.22
CA PRO A 132 -3.96 -16.16 9.53
C PRO A 132 -4.30 -15.15 10.61
N GLU A 133 -4.60 -15.64 11.81
CA GLU A 133 -4.85 -14.80 12.99
C GLU A 133 -3.70 -13.82 13.25
N SER A 134 -2.45 -14.26 13.07
CA SER A 134 -1.23 -13.48 13.33
C SER A 134 -1.09 -12.23 12.46
N PHE A 135 -1.69 -12.22 11.27
CA PHE A 135 -1.66 -11.10 10.31
C PHE A 135 -3.05 -10.46 10.12
N THR A 136 -3.96 -10.73 11.05
CA THR A 136 -5.28 -10.10 11.14
C THR A 136 -5.31 -9.15 12.33
N TYR A 137 -5.92 -7.97 12.16
CA TYR A 137 -5.97 -6.91 13.16
C TYR A 137 -7.41 -6.44 13.38
N HIS A 138 -7.76 -6.14 14.63
CA HIS A 138 -9.06 -5.52 14.93
C HIS A 138 -9.13 -4.11 14.32
N LEU A 139 -10.21 -3.83 13.62
CA LEU A 139 -10.51 -2.47 13.18
C LEU A 139 -11.02 -1.67 14.38
N PRO A 140 -10.37 -0.53 14.74
CA PRO A 140 -10.84 0.33 15.83
C PRO A 140 -12.31 0.73 15.67
N ALA A 141 -13.04 0.85 16.77
CA ALA A 141 -14.49 1.10 16.74
C ALA A 141 -14.88 2.41 16.03
N HIS A 142 -14.02 3.42 16.08
CA HIS A 142 -14.25 4.73 15.45
C HIS A 142 -13.96 4.75 13.94
N MET A 143 -13.27 3.76 13.40
CA MET A 143 -12.97 3.65 11.97
C MET A 143 -14.10 2.91 11.24
N ASP A 144 -14.43 3.33 10.05
CA ASP A 144 -15.33 2.58 9.17
C ASP A 144 -14.57 1.53 8.34
N MET A 145 -15.30 0.73 7.55
CA MET A 145 -14.69 -0.34 6.75
C MET A 145 -13.88 0.19 5.56
N VAL A 146 -14.22 1.37 5.04
CA VAL A 146 -13.45 2.01 3.96
C VAL A 146 -12.10 2.46 4.50
N GLU A 147 -12.10 3.12 5.66
CA GLU A 147 -10.88 3.52 6.38
C GLU A 147 -10.03 2.29 6.72
N GLY A 148 -10.67 1.17 7.09
CA GLY A 148 -9.99 -0.09 7.34
C GLY A 148 -9.21 -0.62 6.13
N ALA A 149 -9.77 -0.52 4.93
CA ALA A 149 -9.08 -0.93 3.70
C ALA A 149 -7.91 0.01 3.36
N LEU A 150 -7.97 1.29 3.76
CA LEU A 150 -6.90 2.27 3.54
C LEU A 150 -5.70 2.12 4.50
N VAL A 151 -5.79 1.30 5.53
CA VAL A 151 -4.68 1.09 6.48
C VAL A 151 -3.47 0.43 5.80
N GLU A 152 -3.72 -0.47 4.85
CA GLU A 152 -2.63 -1.12 4.11
C GLU A 152 -1.77 -0.09 3.35
N PRO A 153 -2.30 0.75 2.44
CA PRO A 153 -1.50 1.76 1.77
C PRO A 153 -0.98 2.85 2.74
N ALA A 154 -1.68 3.12 3.84
CA ALA A 154 -1.19 4.04 4.88
C ALA A 154 0.07 3.50 5.57
N ALA A 155 0.15 2.18 5.79
CA ALA A 155 1.33 1.52 6.34
C ALA A 155 2.56 1.68 5.42
N VAL A 156 2.38 1.66 4.09
CA VAL A 156 3.45 1.94 3.12
C VAL A 156 3.99 3.36 3.31
N GLY A 157 3.10 4.36 3.39
CA GLY A 157 3.50 5.76 3.61
C GLY A 157 4.21 5.96 4.95
N MET A 158 3.71 5.34 6.01
CA MET A 158 4.31 5.41 7.35
C MET A 158 5.69 4.76 7.39
N HIS A 159 5.83 3.56 6.83
CA HIS A 159 7.11 2.85 6.79
C HIS A 159 8.16 3.62 5.96
N ALA A 160 7.77 4.19 4.82
CA ALA A 160 8.65 5.02 4.02
C ALA A 160 9.12 6.26 4.80
N ALA A 161 8.22 6.93 5.52
CA ALA A 161 8.55 8.12 6.32
C ALA A 161 9.49 7.78 7.50
N GLU A 162 9.27 6.63 8.16
CA GLU A 162 10.14 6.14 9.24
C GLU A 162 11.55 5.83 8.71
N LEU A 163 11.67 5.05 7.64
CA LEU A 163 12.96 4.70 7.03
C LEU A 163 13.74 5.93 6.55
N ALA A 164 13.05 6.95 6.02
CA ALA A 164 13.66 8.20 5.60
C ALA A 164 14.05 9.11 6.77
N GLY A 165 13.70 8.74 8.01
CA GLY A 165 14.02 9.52 9.21
C GLY A 165 13.29 10.86 9.28
N VAL A 166 12.01 10.89 8.88
CA VAL A 166 11.16 12.10 9.04
C VAL A 166 11.04 12.44 10.51
N LYS A 167 11.23 13.72 10.83
CA LYS A 167 11.15 14.26 12.20
C LYS A 167 11.00 15.79 12.18
N PRO A 168 10.69 16.43 13.30
CA PRO A 168 10.61 17.90 13.39
C PRO A 168 11.88 18.59 12.86
N GLY A 169 11.67 19.70 12.12
CA GLY A 169 12.74 20.47 11.49
C GLY A 169 13.20 19.94 10.13
N LYS A 170 12.58 18.87 9.59
CA LYS A 170 12.87 18.35 8.25
C LYS A 170 11.93 18.96 7.21
N ASN A 171 12.51 19.42 6.10
CA ASN A 171 11.80 19.85 4.92
C ASN A 171 11.67 18.67 3.94
N VAL A 172 10.47 18.41 3.48
CA VAL A 172 10.12 17.23 2.68
C VAL A 172 9.57 17.64 1.32
N LEU A 173 10.00 16.96 0.27
CA LEU A 173 9.38 16.99 -1.05
C LEU A 173 8.80 15.61 -1.36
N ILE A 174 7.55 15.57 -1.82
CA ILE A 174 6.88 14.35 -2.29
C ILE A 174 6.57 14.52 -3.76
N LEU A 175 7.11 13.64 -4.60
CA LEU A 175 6.89 13.60 -6.04
C LEU A 175 5.83 12.55 -6.36
N GLY A 176 4.65 13.00 -6.73
CA GLY A 176 3.43 12.21 -6.90
C GLY A 176 2.43 12.43 -5.76
N ALA A 177 1.19 12.79 -6.11
CA ALA A 177 0.05 12.92 -5.19
C ALA A 177 -1.01 11.84 -5.47
N GLY A 178 -0.57 10.64 -5.85
CA GLY A 178 -1.38 9.43 -5.89
C GLY A 178 -1.70 8.91 -4.49
N CYS A 179 -2.28 7.72 -4.37
CA CYS A 179 -2.62 7.10 -3.09
C CYS A 179 -1.40 7.09 -2.15
N ILE A 180 -0.28 6.51 -2.57
CA ILE A 180 0.93 6.40 -1.74
C ILE A 180 1.52 7.77 -1.39
N GLY A 181 1.59 8.71 -2.34
CA GLY A 181 2.08 10.07 -2.04
C GLY A 181 1.24 10.80 -1.00
N LEU A 182 -0.09 10.65 -1.05
CA LEU A 182 -0.98 11.23 -0.05
C LEU A 182 -0.90 10.53 1.31
N MET A 183 -0.67 9.21 1.35
CA MET A 183 -0.41 8.48 2.60
C MET A 183 0.94 8.86 3.20
N THR A 184 1.98 9.01 2.37
CA THR A 184 3.30 9.51 2.79
C THR A 184 3.22 10.95 3.32
N LEU A 185 2.42 11.83 2.69
CA LEU A 185 2.15 13.17 3.18
C LEU A 185 1.57 13.14 4.60
N GLN A 186 0.53 12.36 4.83
CA GLN A 186 -0.11 12.24 6.14
C GLN A 186 0.88 11.68 7.20
N ALA A 187 1.69 10.68 6.84
CA ALA A 187 2.75 10.17 7.70
C ALA A 187 3.77 11.27 8.06
N CYS A 188 4.22 12.07 7.09
CA CYS A 188 5.13 13.19 7.31
C CYS A 188 4.53 14.26 8.23
N VAL A 189 3.23 14.57 8.07
CA VAL A 189 2.49 15.49 8.95
C VAL A 189 2.45 14.94 10.39
N LEU A 190 2.09 13.68 10.57
CA LEU A 190 2.04 13.02 11.89
C LEU A 190 3.40 12.97 12.58
N MET A 191 4.48 12.76 11.83
CA MET A 191 5.86 12.74 12.34
C MET A 191 6.45 14.14 12.54
N GLY A 192 5.70 15.20 12.22
CA GLY A 192 6.08 16.58 12.52
C GLY A 192 7.08 17.21 11.55
N ALA A 193 7.12 16.80 10.29
CA ALA A 193 7.91 17.49 9.27
C ALA A 193 7.56 18.99 9.23
N GLU A 194 8.58 19.85 9.01
CA GLU A 194 8.39 21.30 9.11
C GLU A 194 7.66 21.88 7.90
N ARG A 195 8.15 21.56 6.70
CA ARG A 195 7.54 21.98 5.44
C ARG A 195 7.43 20.79 4.52
N ILE A 196 6.23 20.52 4.05
CA ILE A 196 5.97 19.43 3.12
C ILE A 196 5.45 20.02 1.81
N VAL A 197 6.23 19.90 0.76
CA VAL A 197 5.86 20.27 -0.60
C VAL A 197 5.47 19.03 -1.37
N VAL A 198 4.34 19.06 -2.07
CA VAL A 198 3.87 17.96 -2.90
C VAL A 198 3.81 18.39 -4.36
N ALA A 199 4.40 17.62 -5.26
CA ALA A 199 4.37 17.87 -6.71
C ALA A 199 3.57 16.79 -7.44
N ASP A 200 2.70 17.20 -8.36
CA ASP A 200 1.96 16.31 -9.28
C ASP A 200 1.62 17.08 -10.55
N VAL A 201 1.08 16.39 -11.55
CA VAL A 201 0.61 16.98 -12.80
C VAL A 201 -0.92 17.11 -12.86
N ILE A 202 -1.63 16.57 -11.85
CA ILE A 202 -3.10 16.54 -11.78
C ILE A 202 -3.58 17.48 -10.68
N GLU A 203 -4.27 18.54 -11.06
CA GLU A 203 -4.72 19.61 -10.16
C GLU A 203 -5.55 19.08 -8.98
N ARG A 204 -6.54 18.23 -9.24
CA ARG A 204 -7.41 17.65 -8.19
C ARG A 204 -6.60 16.90 -7.10
N ARG A 205 -5.49 16.26 -7.47
CA ARG A 205 -4.61 15.57 -6.52
C ARG A 205 -3.85 16.58 -5.65
N LEU A 206 -3.41 17.68 -6.25
CA LEU A 206 -2.74 18.77 -5.55
C LEU A 206 -3.67 19.47 -4.56
N GLU A 207 -4.92 19.73 -4.96
CA GLU A 207 -5.96 20.23 -4.06
C GLU A 207 -6.17 19.31 -2.86
N LYS A 208 -6.19 17.99 -3.10
CA LYS A 208 -6.30 16.99 -2.02
C LYS A 208 -5.08 17.01 -1.11
N ALA A 209 -3.88 17.17 -1.65
CA ALA A 209 -2.65 17.29 -0.86
C ALA A 209 -2.70 18.49 0.08
N LEU A 210 -3.19 19.65 -0.37
CA LEU A 210 -3.38 20.84 0.49
C LEU A 210 -4.38 20.56 1.63
N GLN A 211 -5.50 19.88 1.33
CA GLN A 211 -6.49 19.50 2.35
C GLN A 211 -5.91 18.56 3.41
N LEU A 212 -4.93 17.72 3.04
CA LEU A 212 -4.28 16.75 3.91
C LEU A 212 -3.02 17.28 4.62
N GLY A 213 -2.73 18.58 4.50
CA GLY A 213 -1.68 19.24 5.28
C GLY A 213 -0.38 19.52 4.52
N ALA A 214 -0.35 19.43 3.19
CA ALA A 214 0.78 19.95 2.43
C ALA A 214 0.92 21.46 2.67
N TRP A 215 2.14 21.92 2.98
CA TRP A 215 2.43 23.32 3.13
C TRP A 215 2.35 24.09 1.79
N HIS A 216 2.77 23.44 0.70
CA HIS A 216 2.69 23.96 -0.66
C HIS A 216 2.59 22.85 -1.69
N VAL A 217 2.06 23.17 -2.87
CA VAL A 217 1.97 22.22 -3.97
C VAL A 217 2.58 22.81 -5.25
N ILE A 218 3.12 21.93 -6.10
CA ILE A 218 3.73 22.29 -7.38
C ILE A 218 3.02 21.52 -8.50
N ASN A 219 2.51 22.24 -9.49
CA ASN A 219 2.01 21.60 -10.71
C ASN A 219 3.12 21.52 -11.74
N GLY A 220 3.70 20.34 -11.90
CA GLY A 220 4.82 20.08 -12.82
C GLY A 220 4.53 20.31 -14.33
N ARG A 221 3.26 20.58 -14.70
CA ARG A 221 2.90 21.04 -16.05
C ARG A 221 2.99 22.55 -16.21
N LYS A 222 2.99 23.29 -15.10
CA LYS A 222 2.93 24.76 -15.10
C LYS A 222 4.27 25.40 -14.76
N GLU A 223 5.11 24.69 -14.00
CA GLU A 223 6.38 25.21 -13.51
C GLU A 223 7.41 24.09 -13.35
N ASP A 224 8.69 24.42 -13.35
CA ASP A 224 9.76 23.45 -13.12
C ASP A 224 9.75 23.00 -11.66
N THR A 225 9.58 21.70 -11.48
CA THR A 225 9.45 21.10 -10.14
C THR A 225 10.72 21.23 -9.31
N VAL A 226 11.90 21.07 -9.92
CA VAL A 226 13.20 21.13 -9.24
C VAL A 226 13.48 22.56 -8.77
N ASP A 227 13.40 23.51 -9.67
CA ASP A 227 13.68 24.92 -9.36
C ASP A 227 12.68 25.46 -8.32
N ARG A 228 11.41 25.11 -8.49
CA ARG A 228 10.37 25.57 -7.56
C ARG A 228 10.51 24.95 -6.18
N SER A 229 10.77 23.65 -6.08
CA SER A 229 10.98 23.00 -4.78
C SER A 229 12.18 23.56 -4.03
N ARG A 230 13.28 23.84 -4.72
CA ARG A 230 14.46 24.49 -4.15
C ARG A 230 14.19 25.91 -3.69
N ALA A 231 13.40 26.68 -4.43
CA ALA A 231 13.00 28.02 -4.02
C ALA A 231 12.14 28.01 -2.74
N LEU A 232 11.30 26.98 -2.55
CA LEU A 232 10.42 26.83 -1.40
C LEU A 232 11.12 26.23 -0.16
N LEU A 233 11.93 25.20 -0.34
CA LEU A 233 12.53 24.41 0.75
C LEU A 233 13.97 24.82 1.09
N GLY A 234 14.57 25.66 0.28
CA GLY A 234 15.95 26.13 0.44
C GLY A 234 16.77 25.84 -0.81
N ARG A 235 17.76 26.71 -1.08
CA ARG A 235 18.56 26.66 -2.31
C ARG A 235 19.29 25.33 -2.53
N ASP A 236 19.63 24.63 -1.45
CA ASP A 236 20.33 23.35 -1.52
C ASP A 236 19.39 22.18 -1.76
N GLY A 237 18.07 22.35 -1.60
CA GLY A 237 17.04 21.34 -1.80
C GLY A 237 16.38 20.83 -0.50
N ALA A 238 15.52 19.82 -0.63
CA ALA A 238 14.81 19.19 0.49
C ALA A 238 15.74 18.31 1.34
N ASP A 239 15.44 18.18 2.63
CA ASP A 239 16.11 17.20 3.50
C ASP A 239 15.79 15.77 3.09
N ILE A 240 14.54 15.53 2.71
CA ILE A 240 14.03 14.23 2.31
C ILE A 240 13.16 14.41 1.05
N VAL A 241 13.38 13.55 0.07
CA VAL A 241 12.55 13.47 -1.13
C VAL A 241 11.94 12.09 -1.25
N PHE A 242 10.62 12.02 -1.33
CA PHE A 242 9.89 10.79 -1.65
C PHE A 242 9.53 10.78 -3.12
N GLU A 243 9.89 9.72 -3.83
CA GLU A 243 9.44 9.43 -5.18
C GLU A 243 8.31 8.39 -5.10
N THR A 244 7.09 8.80 -5.41
CA THR A 244 5.87 7.97 -5.27
C THR A 244 5.05 7.88 -6.57
N ALA A 245 5.58 8.42 -7.66
CA ALA A 245 4.90 8.43 -8.97
C ALA A 245 5.34 7.28 -9.90
N GLY A 246 6.48 6.63 -9.61
CA GLY A 246 6.99 5.51 -10.39
C GLY A 246 7.38 5.89 -11.83
N SER A 247 7.91 7.11 -12.05
CA SER A 247 8.29 7.54 -13.40
C SER A 247 9.77 7.91 -13.51
N ARG A 248 10.34 7.71 -14.70
CA ARG A 248 11.72 8.13 -14.97
C ARG A 248 11.93 9.62 -14.70
N VAL A 249 10.95 10.45 -14.99
CA VAL A 249 11.03 11.91 -14.80
C VAL A 249 11.14 12.24 -13.32
N THR A 250 10.23 11.72 -12.50
CA THR A 250 10.21 11.97 -11.05
C THR A 250 11.40 11.34 -10.33
N ALA A 251 11.88 10.18 -10.79
CA ALA A 251 13.11 9.58 -10.29
C ALA A 251 14.32 10.51 -10.51
N MET A 252 14.48 11.11 -11.69
CA MET A 252 15.53 12.09 -11.94
C MET A 252 15.35 13.38 -11.14
N GLN A 253 14.12 13.86 -11.02
CA GLN A 253 13.79 15.04 -10.21
C GLN A 253 14.10 14.83 -8.74
N SER A 254 13.94 13.62 -8.20
CA SER A 254 14.22 13.33 -6.79
C SER A 254 15.67 13.58 -6.43
N PHE A 255 16.61 13.10 -7.26
CA PHE A 255 18.04 13.35 -7.05
C PHE A 255 18.43 14.81 -7.29
N ALA A 256 17.74 15.50 -8.20
CA ALA A 256 18.00 16.92 -8.46
C ALA A 256 17.43 17.83 -7.36
N SER A 257 16.42 17.41 -6.59
CA SER A 257 15.73 18.22 -5.58
C SER A 257 16.22 18.00 -4.17
N VAL A 258 16.94 16.91 -3.90
CA VAL A 258 17.50 16.63 -2.58
C VAL A 258 18.74 17.48 -2.31
N ARG A 259 18.92 17.96 -1.07
CA ARG A 259 20.15 18.66 -0.67
C ARG A 259 21.32 17.68 -0.48
N ARG A 260 22.52 18.21 -0.40
CA ARG A 260 23.70 17.40 0.00
C ARG A 260 23.50 16.81 1.39
N GLY A 261 23.75 15.51 1.54
CA GLY A 261 23.53 14.77 2.78
C GLY A 261 22.04 14.61 3.14
N GLY A 262 21.14 14.83 2.19
CA GLY A 262 19.72 14.49 2.32
C GLY A 262 19.43 13.06 1.86
N GLU A 263 18.18 12.63 2.04
CA GLU A 263 17.70 11.27 1.77
C GLU A 263 16.74 11.27 0.57
N VAL A 264 16.85 10.25 -0.27
CA VAL A 264 15.88 9.96 -1.34
C VAL A 264 15.26 8.61 -1.06
N MET A 265 13.94 8.58 -0.91
CA MET A 265 13.16 7.36 -0.72
C MET A 265 12.37 7.07 -2.00
N ILE A 266 12.73 6.02 -2.70
CA ILE A 266 12.00 5.54 -3.88
C ILE A 266 10.92 4.57 -3.41
N VAL A 267 9.67 4.92 -3.65
CA VAL A 267 8.49 4.15 -3.25
C VAL A 267 7.65 3.78 -4.48
N GLY A 268 7.66 4.63 -5.51
CA GLY A 268 6.98 4.36 -6.77
C GLY A 268 7.64 3.23 -7.57
N THR A 269 6.85 2.39 -8.20
CA THR A 269 7.29 1.26 -9.04
C THR A 269 6.68 1.35 -10.44
#